data_15e13a8e7e2dad553180dde8dd9c3d4b
#
_entry.id   15e13a8e7e2dad553180dde8dd9c3d4b
#
_cell.length_a   1.000
_cell.length_b   1.000
_cell.length_c   1.000
_cell.angle_alpha   90.00
_cell.angle_beta   90.00
_cell.angle_gamma   90.00
#
_symmetry.space_group_name_H-M   'P 1'
#
loop_
_entity.id
_entity.type
_entity.pdbx_description
1 polymer ?
#
loop_
_entity_poly.entity_id
_entity_poly.type
_entity_poly.pdbx_seq_one_letter_code
_entity_poly.pdbx_strand_id
1 'polypeptide(L)'
;MNNDYLVKKKPMYALFVFALPIIIGNIFQQTYTMADSAIVGRFVSEKALAAVGASYSLTNIFICVAIGGGIGASVIVSRYFGAKEYKKTKTAVYTALIAFTALSVLLGIIGLVFSRLILILLNTPSDVLDLAVDYLNIYFAGLPFLFMYNVLSAMFNALGKSKIPLYFLIFSSVFNVALDLLLVKNFRMGVTGVAWATLIAQGISVVLSFIVLVWEFKKLNIGRAKFFEKSELLPMAKIAFPSIIQQSTVSIGMMLVQSVVNGFGSEALAGYSAAIRVESLCIVPFNSINNAVSSYTAQNLGAKNEKRVVEGYHAANILVAAFSILLILLIEPFNGLIVSMFLGDDGTITAMNTGCGYLSFMGWFFCFIGFKMAVDGLLRGAGDMKMFTVANFVNLFIRVFVAMAFAPIFGLQMVWIAVPIGWFSNWVISFLEYRTGKWKRIYKR
;
A
#
# COMPACT_ATOMS: atom_id res chain seq x y z
N MET A 1 11.97 1.76 -23.43
CA MET A 1 10.93 2.82 -23.45
C MET A 1 11.61 4.15 -23.13
N ASN A 2 11.28 5.21 -23.90
CA ASN A 2 11.78 6.55 -23.56
C ASN A 2 11.30 6.91 -22.14
N ASN A 3 12.21 7.36 -21.30
CA ASN A 3 11.93 7.71 -19.89
C ASN A 3 10.87 8.83 -19.73
N ASP A 4 10.49 9.51 -20.81
CA ASP A 4 9.60 10.67 -20.82
C ASP A 4 8.15 10.35 -21.20
N TYR A 5 7.73 9.08 -21.24
CA TYR A 5 6.41 8.74 -21.79
C TYR A 5 5.24 9.26 -20.94
N LEU A 6 5.41 9.44 -19.64
CA LEU A 6 4.41 10.06 -18.76
C LEU A 6 4.16 11.53 -19.12
N VAL A 7 5.17 12.20 -19.67
CA VAL A 7 5.06 13.61 -20.07
C VAL A 7 4.70 13.77 -21.58
N LYS A 8 5.05 12.78 -22.42
CA LYS A 8 4.92 12.91 -23.87
C LYS A 8 3.76 12.15 -24.50
N LYS A 9 3.42 10.94 -24.02
CA LYS A 9 2.40 10.08 -24.60
C LYS A 9 0.99 10.50 -24.20
N LYS A 10 -0.05 10.11 -24.95
CA LYS A 10 -1.45 10.38 -24.58
C LYS A 10 -1.72 9.98 -23.15
N PRO A 11 -2.42 10.80 -22.34
CA PRO A 11 -2.58 10.57 -20.89
C PRO A 11 -3.14 9.19 -20.53
N MET A 12 -4.19 8.75 -21.25
CA MET A 12 -4.80 7.43 -21.07
C MET A 12 -3.78 6.29 -21.23
N TYR A 13 -3.03 6.31 -22.33
CA TYR A 13 -2.01 5.29 -22.60
C TYR A 13 -0.89 5.34 -21.55
N ALA A 14 -0.43 6.55 -21.19
CA ALA A 14 0.65 6.73 -20.23
C ALA A 14 0.26 6.18 -18.84
N LEU A 15 -0.94 6.51 -18.36
CA LEU A 15 -1.45 6.04 -17.07
C LEU A 15 -1.69 4.53 -17.08
N PHE A 16 -2.32 3.98 -18.12
CA PHE A 16 -2.60 2.55 -18.22
C PHE A 16 -1.32 1.72 -18.23
N VAL A 17 -0.37 2.07 -19.11
CA VAL A 17 0.92 1.36 -19.23
C VAL A 17 1.74 1.47 -17.95
N PHE A 18 1.62 2.57 -17.22
CA PHE A 18 2.31 2.76 -15.95
C PHE A 18 1.64 2.02 -14.80
N ALA A 19 0.30 2.05 -14.71
CA ALA A 19 -0.46 1.41 -13.66
C ALA A 19 -0.46 -0.13 -13.78
N LEU A 20 -0.49 -0.68 -15.00
CA LEU A 20 -0.61 -2.11 -15.24
C LEU A 20 0.48 -2.96 -14.55
N PRO A 21 1.78 -2.64 -14.61
CA PRO A 21 2.80 -3.37 -13.84
C PRO A 21 2.60 -3.27 -12.34
N ILE A 22 2.11 -2.13 -11.84
CA ILE A 22 1.83 -1.94 -10.41
C ILE A 22 0.64 -2.80 -9.98
N ILE A 23 -0.42 -2.89 -10.81
CA ILE A 23 -1.59 -3.76 -10.57
C ILE A 23 -1.14 -5.21 -10.49
N ILE A 24 -0.41 -5.68 -11.50
CA ILE A 24 0.09 -7.07 -11.55
C ILE A 24 0.98 -7.36 -10.33
N GLY A 25 1.87 -6.44 -9.99
CA GLY A 25 2.75 -6.57 -8.83
C GLY A 25 1.97 -6.68 -7.53
N ASN A 26 1.00 -5.80 -7.30
CA ASN A 26 0.21 -5.82 -6.08
C ASN A 26 -0.68 -7.08 -5.95
N ILE A 27 -1.28 -7.56 -7.05
CA ILE A 27 -2.01 -8.84 -7.06
C ILE A 27 -1.06 -9.99 -6.72
N PHE A 28 0.11 -10.03 -7.35
CA PHE A 28 1.12 -11.05 -7.08
C PHE A 28 1.59 -11.02 -5.63
N GLN A 29 1.78 -9.83 -5.04
CA GLN A 29 2.13 -9.67 -3.64
C GLN A 29 1.04 -10.20 -2.70
N GLN A 30 -0.24 -9.97 -2.98
CA GLN A 30 -1.34 -10.53 -2.19
C GLN A 30 -1.35 -12.05 -2.25
N THR A 31 -1.20 -12.62 -3.44
CA THR A 31 -1.13 -14.08 -3.63
C THR A 31 0.07 -14.69 -2.89
N TYR A 32 1.23 -14.05 -2.96
CA TYR A 32 2.43 -14.45 -2.24
C TYR A 32 2.21 -14.44 -0.72
N THR A 33 1.61 -13.39 -0.16
CA THR A 33 1.34 -13.30 1.28
C THR A 33 0.39 -14.42 1.76
N MET A 34 -0.56 -14.82 0.91
CA MET A 34 -1.43 -15.96 1.21
C MET A 34 -0.66 -17.28 1.19
N ALA A 35 0.24 -17.48 0.22
CA ALA A 35 1.08 -18.67 0.12
C ALA A 35 2.03 -18.79 1.32
N ASP A 36 2.66 -17.70 1.74
CA ASP A 36 3.53 -17.64 2.91
C ASP A 36 2.78 -18.05 4.19
N SER A 37 1.60 -17.48 4.42
CA SER A 37 0.74 -17.86 5.55
C SER A 37 0.35 -19.34 5.52
N ALA A 38 0.08 -19.91 4.34
CA ALA A 38 -0.24 -21.32 4.17
C ALA A 38 0.96 -22.24 4.48
N ILE A 39 2.18 -21.81 4.10
CA ILE A 39 3.41 -22.55 4.42
C ILE A 39 3.61 -22.58 5.95
N VAL A 40 3.47 -21.44 6.61
CA VAL A 40 3.59 -21.35 8.08
C VAL A 40 2.58 -22.28 8.75
N GLY A 41 1.30 -22.18 8.39
CA GLY A 41 0.24 -22.99 8.99
C GLY A 41 0.42 -24.50 8.77
N ARG A 42 0.90 -24.90 7.57
CA ARG A 42 1.00 -26.33 7.21
C ARG A 42 2.29 -27.01 7.70
N PHE A 43 3.42 -26.28 7.70
CA PHE A 43 4.75 -26.88 7.93
C PHE A 43 5.37 -26.52 9.27
N VAL A 44 4.85 -25.51 9.99
CA VAL A 44 5.40 -25.15 11.30
C VAL A 44 4.46 -25.61 12.42
N SER A 45 3.48 -24.81 12.80
CA SER A 45 2.45 -25.14 13.79
C SER A 45 1.40 -24.05 13.88
N GLU A 46 0.26 -24.34 14.51
CA GLU A 46 -0.76 -23.32 14.82
C GLU A 46 -0.22 -22.21 15.74
N LYS A 47 0.62 -22.57 16.72
CA LYS A 47 1.28 -21.58 17.60
C LYS A 47 2.21 -20.64 16.83
N ALA A 48 2.91 -21.15 15.82
CA ALA A 48 3.75 -20.35 14.94
C ALA A 48 2.92 -19.35 14.13
N LEU A 49 1.79 -19.80 13.57
CA LEU A 49 0.86 -18.93 12.84
C LEU A 49 0.28 -17.86 13.78
N ALA A 50 -0.06 -18.23 15.02
CA ALA A 50 -0.53 -17.29 16.04
C ALA A 50 0.54 -16.26 16.41
N ALA A 51 1.83 -16.65 16.52
CA ALA A 51 2.94 -15.74 16.78
C ALA A 51 3.16 -14.72 15.66
N VAL A 52 3.11 -15.15 14.39
CA VAL A 52 3.17 -14.27 13.22
C VAL A 52 1.97 -13.33 13.21
N GLY A 53 0.76 -13.85 13.50
CA GLY A 53 -0.47 -13.06 13.59
C GLY A 53 -0.42 -11.99 14.68
N ALA A 54 0.08 -12.32 15.89
CA ALA A 54 0.27 -11.37 16.98
C ALA A 54 1.25 -10.24 16.61
N SER A 55 2.26 -10.57 15.81
CA SER A 55 3.26 -9.60 15.32
C SER A 55 2.73 -8.69 14.21
N TYR A 56 1.65 -9.09 13.51
CA TYR A 56 1.17 -8.43 12.29
C TYR A 56 0.80 -6.96 12.51
N SER A 57 0.11 -6.63 13.60
CA SER A 57 -0.31 -5.25 13.89
C SER A 57 0.89 -4.31 14.00
N LEU A 58 1.97 -4.78 14.61
CA LEU A 58 3.19 -4.00 14.79
C LEU A 58 3.97 -3.89 13.46
N THR A 59 4.16 -5.00 12.76
CA THR A 59 4.86 -5.00 11.46
C THR A 59 4.15 -4.13 10.43
N ASN A 60 2.81 -4.10 10.44
CA ASN A 60 2.01 -3.28 9.54
C ASN A 60 2.25 -1.77 9.75
N ILE A 61 2.48 -1.31 10.98
CA ILE A 61 2.83 0.10 11.24
C ILE A 61 4.14 0.46 10.51
N PHE A 62 5.17 -0.37 10.60
CA PHE A 62 6.45 -0.11 9.92
C PHE A 62 6.31 -0.17 8.40
N ILE A 63 5.47 -1.06 7.87
CA ILE A 63 5.12 -1.12 6.44
C ILE A 63 4.45 0.19 6.00
N CYS A 64 3.48 0.71 6.77
CA CYS A 64 2.83 1.99 6.49
C CYS A 64 3.83 3.15 6.45
N VAL A 65 4.80 3.17 7.38
CA VAL A 65 5.88 4.18 7.40
C VAL A 65 6.78 4.06 6.17
N ALA A 66 7.18 2.83 5.81
CA ALA A 66 8.04 2.59 4.64
C ALA A 66 7.35 3.00 3.32
N ILE A 67 6.08 2.59 3.14
CA ILE A 67 5.29 2.92 1.94
C ILE A 67 5.02 4.43 1.88
N GLY A 68 4.46 5.00 2.95
CA GLY A 68 4.11 6.43 2.99
C GLY A 68 5.33 7.34 2.84
N GLY A 69 6.44 6.95 3.45
CA GLY A 69 7.72 7.62 3.31
C GLY A 69 8.26 7.56 1.88
N GLY A 70 8.28 6.38 1.27
CA GLY A 70 8.67 6.19 -0.12
C GLY A 70 7.82 7.03 -1.09
N ILE A 71 6.51 7.10 -0.87
CA ILE A 71 5.59 7.94 -1.66
C ILE A 71 6.00 9.42 -1.54
N GLY A 72 6.26 9.93 -0.34
CA GLY A 72 6.64 11.33 -0.14
C GLY A 72 7.91 11.71 -0.90
N ALA A 73 8.94 10.87 -0.84
CA ALA A 73 10.17 11.07 -1.59
C ALA A 73 9.93 10.96 -3.11
N SER A 74 9.10 10.01 -3.56
CA SER A 74 8.83 9.78 -4.98
C SER A 74 8.19 10.98 -5.68
N VAL A 75 7.35 11.75 -5.00
CA VAL A 75 6.72 12.96 -5.56
C VAL A 75 7.77 14.03 -5.88
N ILE A 76 8.70 14.27 -4.97
CA ILE A 76 9.78 15.26 -5.18
C ILE A 76 10.72 14.81 -6.31
N VAL A 77 11.11 13.53 -6.31
CA VAL A 77 11.93 12.93 -7.36
C VAL A 77 11.22 13.00 -8.72
N SER A 78 9.91 12.65 -8.78
CA SER A 78 9.09 12.75 -9.99
C SER A 78 9.06 14.18 -10.55
N ARG A 79 8.94 15.19 -9.67
CA ARG A 79 8.91 16.60 -10.06
C ARG A 79 10.22 17.02 -10.71
N TYR A 80 11.36 16.73 -10.09
CA TYR A 80 12.68 17.03 -10.67
C TYR A 80 12.94 16.26 -11.97
N PHE A 81 12.51 15.01 -12.02
CA PHE A 81 12.64 14.20 -13.22
C PHE A 81 11.83 14.76 -14.38
N GLY A 82 10.57 15.16 -14.13
CA GLY A 82 9.71 15.82 -15.12
C GLY A 82 10.27 17.18 -15.59
N ALA A 83 10.90 17.94 -14.69
CA ALA A 83 11.61 19.18 -15.01
C ALA A 83 12.92 18.95 -15.79
N LYS A 84 13.35 17.70 -15.99
CA LYS A 84 14.66 17.31 -16.55
C LYS A 84 15.86 17.78 -15.73
N GLU A 85 15.65 18.11 -14.46
CA GLU A 85 16.71 18.48 -13.51
C GLU A 85 17.39 17.22 -12.95
N TYR A 86 18.00 16.42 -13.83
CA TYR A 86 18.52 15.09 -13.50
C TYR A 86 19.56 15.09 -12.37
N LYS A 87 20.34 16.16 -12.23
CA LYS A 87 21.31 16.30 -11.11
C LYS A 87 20.57 16.40 -9.77
N LYS A 88 19.50 17.22 -9.68
CA LYS A 88 18.66 17.29 -8.48
C LYS A 88 17.89 15.98 -8.26
N THR A 89 17.39 15.35 -9.32
CA THR A 89 16.75 14.03 -9.25
C THR A 89 17.67 13.03 -8.54
N LYS A 90 18.92 12.93 -8.97
CA LYS A 90 19.91 12.01 -8.39
C LYS A 90 20.23 12.35 -6.93
N THR A 91 20.41 13.64 -6.61
CA THR A 91 20.64 14.12 -5.24
C THR A 91 19.43 13.77 -4.35
N ALA A 92 18.20 14.04 -4.81
CA ALA A 92 16.99 13.75 -4.06
C ALA A 92 16.83 12.24 -3.80
N VAL A 93 17.11 11.39 -4.79
CA VAL A 93 17.09 9.93 -4.62
C VAL A 93 18.10 9.49 -3.56
N TYR A 94 19.35 9.93 -3.65
CA TYR A 94 20.36 9.54 -2.66
C TYR A 94 20.04 10.07 -1.26
N THR A 95 19.54 11.31 -1.15
CA THR A 95 19.09 11.88 0.12
C THR A 95 17.96 11.03 0.73
N ALA A 96 16.97 10.62 -0.07
CA ALA A 96 15.89 9.74 0.39
C ALA A 96 16.44 8.39 0.87
N LEU A 97 17.29 7.73 0.09
CA LEU A 97 17.87 6.43 0.46
C LEU A 97 18.64 6.53 1.79
N ILE A 98 19.51 7.54 1.96
CA ILE A 98 20.28 7.72 3.19
C ILE A 98 19.35 8.02 4.39
N ALA A 99 18.39 8.95 4.21
CA ALA A 99 17.48 9.32 5.29
C ALA A 99 16.60 8.15 5.75
N PHE A 100 16.07 7.36 4.81
CA PHE A 100 15.24 6.20 5.15
C PHE A 100 16.05 5.01 5.67
N THR A 101 17.31 4.85 5.25
CA THR A 101 18.23 3.89 5.89
C THR A 101 18.49 4.29 7.35
N ALA A 102 18.83 5.54 7.61
CA ALA A 102 19.06 6.01 8.97
C ALA A 102 17.81 5.86 9.85
N LEU A 103 16.63 6.22 9.32
CA LEU A 103 15.35 6.06 10.02
C LEU A 103 15.06 4.58 10.32
N SER A 104 15.25 3.69 9.35
CA SER A 104 14.97 2.25 9.52
C SER A 104 15.92 1.57 10.51
N VAL A 105 17.20 1.97 10.53
CA VAL A 105 18.17 1.49 11.54
C VAL A 105 17.76 1.97 12.92
N LEU A 106 17.38 3.24 13.07
CA LEU A 106 16.91 3.78 14.35
C LEU A 106 15.67 3.02 14.86
N LEU A 107 14.66 2.88 13.97
CA LEU A 107 13.44 2.14 14.31
C LEU A 107 13.71 0.65 14.57
N GLY A 108 14.64 0.04 13.85
CA GLY A 108 15.08 -1.33 14.07
C GLY A 108 15.70 -1.53 15.45
N ILE A 109 16.59 -0.64 15.85
CA ILE A 109 17.21 -0.68 17.19
C ILE A 109 16.14 -0.50 18.29
N ILE A 110 15.24 0.48 18.15
CA ILE A 110 14.13 0.68 19.08
C ILE A 110 13.26 -0.58 19.15
N GLY A 111 12.91 -1.15 17.98
CA GLY A 111 12.13 -2.38 17.89
C GLY A 111 12.79 -3.56 18.60
N LEU A 112 14.08 -3.79 18.38
CA LEU A 112 14.85 -4.85 19.02
C LEU A 112 14.88 -4.72 20.55
N VAL A 113 15.09 -3.49 21.06
CA VAL A 113 15.14 -3.24 22.51
C VAL A 113 13.77 -3.43 23.17
N PHE A 114 12.69 -3.04 22.49
CA PHE A 114 11.35 -3.00 23.10
C PHE A 114 10.40 -4.09 22.58
N SER A 115 10.84 -5.03 21.71
CA SER A 115 9.99 -6.06 21.10
C SER A 115 9.15 -6.83 22.12
N ARG A 116 9.77 -7.34 23.19
CA ARG A 116 9.08 -8.10 24.23
C ARG A 116 8.09 -7.24 25.02
N LEU A 117 8.48 -6.02 25.39
CA LEU A 117 7.61 -5.10 26.12
C LEU A 117 6.37 -4.74 25.30
N ILE A 118 6.54 -4.46 24.01
CA ILE A 118 5.43 -4.11 23.11
C ILE A 118 4.46 -5.29 22.99
N LEU A 119 4.94 -6.52 22.81
CA LEU A 119 4.08 -7.71 22.73
C LEU A 119 3.32 -7.98 24.03
N ILE A 120 3.93 -7.76 25.19
CA ILE A 120 3.25 -7.85 26.49
C ILE A 120 2.15 -6.79 26.58
N LEU A 121 2.42 -5.54 26.20
CA LEU A 121 1.43 -4.47 26.19
C LEU A 121 0.27 -4.73 25.20
N LEU A 122 0.52 -5.50 24.14
CA LEU A 122 -0.50 -5.96 23.19
C LEU A 122 -1.27 -7.20 23.68
N ASN A 123 -1.04 -7.64 24.95
CA ASN A 123 -1.66 -8.82 25.55
C ASN A 123 -1.43 -10.11 24.75
N THR A 124 -0.23 -10.29 24.18
CA THR A 124 0.14 -11.51 23.49
C THR A 124 0.16 -12.68 24.48
N PRO A 125 -0.52 -13.82 24.19
CA PRO A 125 -0.54 -14.98 25.08
C PRO A 125 0.86 -15.50 25.38
N SER A 126 1.07 -15.92 26.65
CA SER A 126 2.40 -16.33 27.15
C SER A 126 2.99 -17.54 26.41
N ASP A 127 2.15 -18.41 25.87
CA ASP A 127 2.56 -19.63 25.15
C ASP A 127 3.06 -19.38 23.71
N VAL A 128 2.80 -18.18 23.16
CA VAL A 128 3.29 -17.75 21.86
C VAL A 128 4.25 -16.56 21.93
N LEU A 129 4.39 -15.94 23.11
CA LEU A 129 5.17 -14.71 23.30
C LEU A 129 6.61 -14.85 22.84
N ASP A 130 7.30 -15.92 23.26
CA ASP A 130 8.72 -16.10 22.91
C ASP A 130 8.91 -16.32 21.39
N LEU A 131 8.01 -17.08 20.77
CA LEU A 131 8.03 -17.27 19.30
C LEU A 131 7.78 -15.94 18.55
N ALA A 132 6.88 -15.10 19.07
CA ALA A 132 6.59 -13.79 18.51
C ALA A 132 7.79 -12.83 18.68
N VAL A 133 8.48 -12.86 19.82
CA VAL A 133 9.70 -12.08 20.07
C VAL A 133 10.81 -12.49 19.11
N ASP A 134 11.05 -13.78 18.93
CA ASP A 134 12.07 -14.29 18.00
C ASP A 134 11.79 -13.87 16.56
N TYR A 135 10.54 -13.98 16.13
CA TYR A 135 10.10 -13.50 14.81
C TYR A 135 10.33 -12.00 14.64
N LEU A 136 9.87 -11.20 15.62
CA LEU A 136 10.00 -9.74 15.56
C LEU A 136 11.45 -9.27 15.62
N ASN A 137 12.32 -9.93 16.37
CA ASN A 137 13.72 -9.56 16.42
C ASN A 137 14.40 -9.69 15.05
N ILE A 138 14.11 -10.77 14.30
CA ILE A 138 14.60 -10.94 12.94
C ILE A 138 13.98 -9.88 12.02
N TYR A 139 12.68 -9.63 12.16
CA TYR A 139 11.98 -8.61 11.39
C TYR A 139 12.58 -7.20 11.62
N PHE A 140 12.85 -6.81 12.88
CA PHE A 140 13.46 -5.52 13.20
C PHE A 140 14.90 -5.41 12.71
N ALA A 141 15.69 -6.48 12.75
CA ALA A 141 17.00 -6.52 12.11
C ALA A 141 16.90 -6.35 10.59
N GLY A 142 15.80 -6.81 9.99
CA GLY A 142 15.49 -6.68 8.56
C GLY A 142 14.86 -5.36 8.13
N LEU A 143 14.45 -4.48 9.08
CA LEU A 143 13.79 -3.20 8.75
C LEU A 143 14.55 -2.35 7.72
N PRO A 144 15.88 -2.24 7.73
CA PRO A 144 16.60 -1.51 6.69
C PRO A 144 16.33 -2.05 5.28
N PHE A 145 16.22 -3.36 5.11
CA PHE A 145 15.90 -3.97 3.82
C PHE A 145 14.45 -3.72 3.42
N LEU A 146 13.50 -3.83 4.36
CA LEU A 146 12.08 -3.51 4.11
C LEU A 146 11.92 -2.06 3.64
N PHE A 147 12.53 -1.11 4.33
CA PHE A 147 12.45 0.31 3.98
C PHE A 147 13.10 0.57 2.63
N MET A 148 14.31 0.04 2.41
CA MET A 148 15.02 0.22 1.14
C MET A 148 14.27 -0.39 -0.03
N TYR A 149 13.63 -1.56 0.13
CA TYR A 149 12.80 -2.18 -0.89
C TYR A 149 11.65 -1.25 -1.31
N ASN A 150 10.92 -0.69 -0.34
CA ASN A 150 9.81 0.21 -0.61
C ASN A 150 10.26 1.54 -1.21
N VAL A 151 11.33 2.14 -0.68
CA VAL A 151 11.87 3.40 -1.18
C VAL A 151 12.42 3.25 -2.60
N LEU A 152 13.20 2.19 -2.89
CA LEU A 152 13.72 1.91 -4.23
C LEU A 152 12.59 1.69 -5.24
N SER A 153 11.55 0.93 -4.86
CA SER A 153 10.34 0.75 -5.69
C SER A 153 9.67 2.08 -5.99
N ALA A 154 9.54 2.96 -4.98
CA ALA A 154 8.99 4.29 -5.14
C ALA A 154 9.88 5.18 -6.05
N MET A 155 11.21 5.06 -5.96
CA MET A 155 12.14 5.78 -6.85
C MET A 155 12.02 5.33 -8.31
N PHE A 156 11.92 4.03 -8.58
CA PHE A 156 11.67 3.55 -9.95
C PHE A 156 10.34 4.05 -10.50
N ASN A 157 9.29 4.06 -9.68
CA ASN A 157 8.00 4.64 -10.07
C ASN A 157 8.13 6.13 -10.34
N ALA A 158 8.88 6.88 -9.53
CA ALA A 158 9.15 8.30 -9.75
C ALA A 158 9.87 8.57 -11.09
N LEU A 159 10.74 7.66 -11.52
CA LEU A 159 11.44 7.70 -12.81
C LEU A 159 10.60 7.16 -13.99
N GLY A 160 9.33 6.81 -13.76
CA GLY A 160 8.45 6.25 -14.79
C GLY A 160 8.75 4.79 -15.15
N LYS A 161 9.42 4.02 -14.29
CA LYS A 161 9.90 2.67 -14.58
C LYS A 161 9.18 1.60 -13.74
N SER A 162 7.85 1.62 -13.74
CA SER A 162 7.01 0.71 -12.92
C SER A 162 7.22 -0.79 -13.19
N LYS A 163 7.81 -1.17 -14.32
CA LYS A 163 8.14 -2.58 -14.61
C LYS A 163 9.29 -3.12 -13.76
N ILE A 164 10.23 -2.26 -13.35
CA ILE A 164 11.41 -2.70 -12.59
C ILE A 164 11.01 -3.22 -11.20
N PRO A 165 10.21 -2.48 -10.39
CA PRO A 165 9.69 -3.01 -9.14
C PRO A 165 8.92 -4.32 -9.29
N LEU A 166 8.13 -4.48 -10.36
CA LEU A 166 7.42 -5.73 -10.63
C LEU A 166 8.37 -6.92 -10.78
N TYR A 167 9.45 -6.77 -11.56
CA TYR A 167 10.42 -7.86 -11.75
C TYR A 167 11.11 -8.24 -10.44
N PHE A 168 11.48 -7.26 -9.61
CA PHE A 168 12.09 -7.53 -8.31
C PHE A 168 11.10 -8.13 -7.32
N LEU A 169 9.83 -7.74 -7.39
CA LEU A 169 8.79 -8.35 -6.56
C LEU A 169 8.59 -9.83 -6.93
N ILE A 170 8.46 -10.15 -8.22
CA ILE A 170 8.32 -11.54 -8.68
C ILE A 170 9.55 -12.37 -8.23
N PHE A 171 10.75 -11.85 -8.48
CA PHE A 171 11.98 -12.51 -8.06
C PHE A 171 12.02 -12.75 -6.54
N SER A 172 11.78 -11.70 -5.75
CA SER A 172 11.77 -11.75 -4.29
C SER A 172 10.79 -12.76 -3.75
N SER A 173 9.55 -12.77 -4.29
CA SER A 173 8.49 -13.65 -3.82
C SER A 173 8.78 -15.12 -4.15
N VAL A 174 9.20 -15.42 -5.38
CA VAL A 174 9.55 -16.79 -5.76
C VAL A 174 10.75 -17.30 -4.95
N PHE A 175 11.75 -16.45 -4.78
CA PHE A 175 12.94 -16.78 -4.01
C PHE A 175 12.62 -16.96 -2.52
N ASN A 176 11.74 -16.11 -1.95
CA ASN A 176 11.28 -16.26 -0.57
C ASN A 176 10.53 -17.58 -0.35
N VAL A 177 9.57 -17.94 -1.21
CA VAL A 177 8.84 -19.22 -1.11
C VAL A 177 9.82 -20.41 -1.16
N ALA A 178 10.84 -20.36 -2.03
CA ALA A 178 11.86 -21.40 -2.09
C ALA A 178 12.69 -21.47 -0.79
N LEU A 179 13.05 -20.32 -0.22
CA LEU A 179 13.76 -20.25 1.06
C LEU A 179 12.87 -20.70 2.23
N ASP A 180 11.59 -20.35 2.26
CA ASP A 180 10.67 -20.81 3.28
C ASP A 180 10.61 -22.34 3.31
N LEU A 181 10.42 -22.97 2.15
CA LEU A 181 10.41 -24.43 2.06
C LEU A 181 11.76 -25.03 2.49
N LEU A 182 12.87 -24.41 2.13
CA LEU A 182 14.20 -24.88 2.53
C LEU A 182 14.42 -24.74 4.03
N LEU A 183 14.20 -23.55 4.61
CA LEU A 183 14.50 -23.27 6.02
C LEU A 183 13.49 -23.92 6.97
N VAL A 184 12.20 -23.93 6.59
CA VAL A 184 11.13 -24.46 7.44
C VAL A 184 11.06 -25.99 7.32
N LYS A 185 11.00 -26.52 6.10
CA LYS A 185 10.79 -27.98 5.87
C LYS A 185 12.08 -28.76 6.05
N ASN A 186 13.20 -28.32 5.46
CA ASN A 186 14.46 -29.08 5.45
C ASN A 186 15.28 -28.80 6.73
N PHE A 187 15.47 -27.53 7.08
CA PHE A 187 16.26 -27.16 8.27
C PHE A 187 15.43 -27.09 9.55
N ARG A 188 14.09 -27.21 9.49
CA ARG A 188 13.17 -27.24 10.63
C ARG A 188 13.31 -26.01 11.56
N MET A 189 13.62 -24.85 11.00
CA MET A 189 13.84 -23.63 11.77
C MET A 189 12.54 -22.99 12.32
N GLY A 190 11.37 -23.54 12.01
CA GLY A 190 10.10 -23.02 12.52
C GLY A 190 9.83 -21.57 12.07
N VAL A 191 9.29 -20.75 12.98
CA VAL A 191 8.94 -19.34 12.74
C VAL A 191 10.14 -18.49 12.34
N THR A 192 11.29 -18.74 12.96
CA THR A 192 12.52 -18.00 12.66
C THR A 192 12.99 -18.25 11.23
N GLY A 193 12.75 -19.45 10.69
CA GLY A 193 13.04 -19.79 9.28
C GLY A 193 12.29 -18.90 8.31
N VAL A 194 11.00 -18.66 8.55
CA VAL A 194 10.14 -17.75 7.74
C VAL A 194 10.66 -16.32 7.80
N ALA A 195 10.99 -15.84 9.01
CA ALA A 195 11.53 -14.48 9.17
C ALA A 195 12.86 -14.31 8.42
N TRP A 196 13.77 -15.28 8.50
CA TRP A 196 15.04 -15.27 7.77
C TRP A 196 14.85 -15.35 6.26
N ALA A 197 13.93 -16.20 5.77
CA ALA A 197 13.64 -16.30 4.35
C ALA A 197 13.17 -14.96 3.78
N THR A 198 12.26 -14.28 4.46
CA THR A 198 11.78 -12.95 4.08
C THR A 198 12.91 -11.91 4.10
N LEU A 199 13.72 -11.88 5.15
CA LEU A 199 14.85 -10.96 5.28
C LEU A 199 15.88 -11.14 4.16
N ILE A 200 16.28 -12.39 3.89
CA ILE A 200 17.26 -12.70 2.84
C ILE A 200 16.71 -12.35 1.45
N ALA A 201 15.47 -12.72 1.15
CA ALA A 201 14.85 -12.43 -0.14
C ALA A 201 14.73 -10.92 -0.40
N GLN A 202 14.30 -10.16 0.60
CA GLN A 202 14.23 -8.70 0.53
C GLN A 202 15.62 -8.08 0.42
N GLY A 203 16.61 -8.55 1.21
CA GLY A 203 17.97 -8.03 1.19
C GLY A 203 18.62 -8.18 -0.19
N ILE A 204 18.53 -9.36 -0.80
CA ILE A 204 19.05 -9.60 -2.16
C ILE A 204 18.33 -8.68 -3.16
N SER A 205 17.01 -8.58 -3.08
CA SER A 205 16.22 -7.71 -3.97
C SER A 205 16.61 -6.25 -3.84
N VAL A 206 16.91 -5.77 -2.64
CA VAL A 206 17.39 -4.40 -2.38
C VAL A 206 18.75 -4.17 -3.04
N VAL A 207 19.70 -5.08 -2.87
CA VAL A 207 21.02 -4.96 -3.48
C VAL A 207 20.90 -4.93 -5.01
N LEU A 208 20.16 -5.85 -5.61
CA LEU A 208 19.95 -5.90 -7.06
C LEU A 208 19.22 -4.64 -7.56
N SER A 209 18.18 -4.18 -6.85
CA SER A 209 17.46 -2.95 -7.18
C SER A 209 18.37 -1.74 -7.14
N PHE A 210 19.24 -1.63 -6.13
CA PHE A 210 20.19 -0.53 -6.02
C PHE A 210 21.21 -0.54 -7.17
N ILE A 211 21.74 -1.71 -7.55
CA ILE A 211 22.64 -1.84 -8.69
C ILE A 211 21.97 -1.36 -9.98
N VAL A 212 20.72 -1.77 -10.21
CA VAL A 212 19.95 -1.35 -11.39
C VAL A 212 19.68 0.17 -11.35
N LEU A 213 19.38 0.75 -10.18
CA LEU A 213 19.19 2.20 -10.03
C LEU A 213 20.47 2.97 -10.41
N VAL A 214 21.63 2.53 -9.92
CA VAL A 214 22.93 3.13 -10.27
C VAL A 214 23.19 3.04 -11.78
N TRP A 215 22.86 1.89 -12.39
CA TRP A 215 23.00 1.70 -13.83
C TRP A 215 22.09 2.61 -14.65
N GLU A 216 20.85 2.81 -14.19
CA GLU A 216 19.92 3.76 -14.81
C GLU A 216 20.40 5.21 -14.74
N PHE A 217 21.03 5.60 -13.64
CA PHE A 217 21.65 6.93 -13.54
C PHE A 217 22.89 7.10 -14.43
N LYS A 218 23.67 6.01 -14.63
CA LYS A 218 24.77 6.03 -15.59
C LYS A 218 24.28 6.25 -17.02
N LYS A 219 23.17 5.62 -17.43
CA LYS A 219 22.57 5.82 -18.76
C LYS A 219 22.10 7.25 -19.01
N LEU A 220 21.69 7.98 -17.97
CA LEU A 220 21.27 9.35 -18.07
C LEU A 220 22.44 10.35 -18.17
N ASN A 221 23.69 9.86 -18.12
CA ASN A 221 24.91 10.64 -18.22
C ASN A 221 24.95 11.84 -17.23
N ILE A 222 24.44 11.61 -16.00
CA ILE A 222 24.33 12.62 -14.95
C ILE A 222 25.71 12.80 -14.31
N GLY A 223 26.24 14.01 -14.37
CA GLY A 223 27.47 14.39 -13.71
C GLY A 223 27.45 14.15 -12.18
N ARG A 224 28.50 14.56 -11.49
CA ARG A 224 28.60 14.45 -10.03
C ARG A 224 27.40 15.15 -9.36
N ALA A 225 26.67 14.44 -8.51
CA ALA A 225 25.57 14.92 -7.69
C ALA A 225 25.96 14.78 -6.22
N LYS A 226 25.36 15.58 -5.35
CA LYS A 226 25.56 15.43 -3.89
C LYS A 226 24.93 14.13 -3.43
N PHE A 227 25.59 13.43 -2.50
CA PHE A 227 25.02 12.22 -1.89
C PHE A 227 23.90 12.54 -0.89
N PHE A 228 23.97 13.72 -0.25
CA PHE A 228 22.97 14.14 0.72
C PHE A 228 22.78 15.66 0.66
N GLU A 229 21.52 16.09 0.69
CA GLU A 229 21.15 17.52 0.73
C GLU A 229 20.00 17.71 1.72
N LYS A 230 20.29 18.34 2.84
CA LYS A 230 19.33 18.52 3.94
C LYS A 230 18.07 19.29 3.51
N SER A 231 18.20 20.22 2.56
CA SER A 231 17.07 21.01 2.05
C SER A 231 16.00 20.17 1.34
N GLU A 232 16.35 18.96 0.86
CA GLU A 232 15.40 18.05 0.23
C GLU A 232 14.51 17.29 1.24
N LEU A 233 14.98 17.16 2.50
CA LEU A 233 14.25 16.38 3.52
C LEU A 233 12.90 16.99 3.90
N LEU A 234 12.84 18.30 4.09
CA LEU A 234 11.62 18.97 4.52
C LEU A 234 10.48 18.89 3.48
N PRO A 235 10.73 19.14 2.18
CA PRO A 235 9.73 18.90 1.14
C PRO A 235 9.24 17.45 1.07
N MET A 236 10.15 16.47 1.21
CA MET A 236 9.80 15.06 1.24
C MET A 236 8.95 14.74 2.47
N ALA A 237 9.34 15.18 3.66
CA ALA A 237 8.63 14.95 4.91
C ALA A 237 7.23 15.54 4.91
N LYS A 238 7.02 16.73 4.31
CA LYS A 238 5.70 17.35 4.17
C LYS A 238 4.70 16.52 3.39
N ILE A 239 5.16 15.64 2.50
CA ILE A 239 4.31 14.73 1.74
C ILE A 239 4.30 13.34 2.40
N ALA A 240 5.45 12.88 2.90
CA ALA A 240 5.59 11.57 3.53
C ALA A 240 4.71 11.44 4.78
N PHE A 241 4.76 12.42 5.69
CA PHE A 241 4.02 12.34 6.95
C PHE A 241 2.50 12.19 6.76
N PRO A 242 1.81 13.05 5.95
CA PRO A 242 0.40 12.83 5.65
C PRO A 242 0.12 11.50 4.92
N SER A 243 1.03 11.03 4.08
CA SER A 243 0.87 9.74 3.39
C SER A 243 1.01 8.55 4.35
N ILE A 244 1.90 8.62 5.33
CA ILE A 244 2.01 7.64 6.42
C ILE A 244 0.72 7.62 7.24
N ILE A 245 0.23 8.81 7.63
CA ILE A 245 -1.04 8.92 8.37
C ILE A 245 -2.18 8.30 7.57
N GLN A 246 -2.29 8.58 6.28
CA GLN A 246 -3.33 7.98 5.43
C GLN A 246 -3.27 6.46 5.46
N GLN A 247 -2.09 5.84 5.30
CA GLN A 247 -1.93 4.40 5.33
C GLN A 247 -2.32 3.82 6.71
N SER A 248 -1.85 4.43 7.78
CA SER A 248 -2.18 4.03 9.15
C SER A 248 -3.68 4.19 9.46
N THR A 249 -4.30 5.28 8.97
CA THR A 249 -5.72 5.57 9.14
C THR A 249 -6.60 4.48 8.51
N VAL A 250 -6.22 3.98 7.34
CA VAL A 250 -6.95 2.88 6.69
C VAL A 250 -6.89 1.61 7.55
N SER A 251 -5.71 1.25 8.05
CA SER A 251 -5.52 0.06 8.89
C SER A 251 -6.28 0.17 10.22
N ILE A 252 -6.20 1.31 10.90
CA ILE A 252 -6.94 1.57 12.16
C ILE A 252 -8.44 1.52 11.90
N GLY A 253 -8.92 2.13 10.82
CA GLY A 253 -10.33 2.11 10.44
C GLY A 253 -10.85 0.69 10.22
N MET A 254 -10.07 -0.16 9.57
CA MET A 254 -10.42 -1.58 9.39
C MET A 254 -10.53 -2.31 10.73
N MET A 255 -9.58 -2.12 11.64
CA MET A 255 -9.60 -2.75 12.97
C MET A 255 -10.82 -2.32 13.80
N LEU A 256 -11.15 -1.02 13.82
CA LEU A 256 -12.29 -0.50 14.57
C LEU A 256 -13.62 -1.02 13.99
N VAL A 257 -13.76 -1.06 12.68
CA VAL A 257 -14.94 -1.62 12.01
C VAL A 257 -15.06 -3.13 12.29
N GLN A 258 -13.97 -3.87 12.24
CA GLN A 258 -13.97 -5.30 12.55
C GLN A 258 -14.38 -5.56 14.01
N SER A 259 -13.98 -4.70 14.96
CA SER A 259 -14.43 -4.78 16.35
C SER A 259 -15.95 -4.69 16.48
N VAL A 260 -16.61 -3.85 15.66
CA VAL A 260 -18.08 -3.77 15.61
C VAL A 260 -18.67 -5.08 15.06
N VAL A 261 -18.10 -5.61 13.96
CA VAL A 261 -18.58 -6.87 13.37
C VAL A 261 -18.47 -8.06 14.32
N ASN A 262 -17.43 -8.09 15.16
CA ASN A 262 -17.25 -9.14 16.17
C ASN A 262 -18.47 -9.27 17.12
N GLY A 263 -19.18 -8.15 17.37
CA GLY A 263 -20.40 -8.14 18.18
C GLY A 263 -21.61 -8.87 17.58
N PHE A 264 -21.55 -9.20 16.27
CA PHE A 264 -22.63 -9.88 15.55
C PHE A 264 -22.47 -11.42 15.47
N GLY A 265 -21.44 -11.96 16.13
CA GLY A 265 -21.20 -13.39 16.22
C GLY A 265 -20.19 -13.92 15.19
N SER A 266 -19.73 -15.15 15.43
CA SER A 266 -18.65 -15.77 14.66
C SER A 266 -19.01 -16.04 13.19
N GLU A 267 -20.25 -16.39 12.91
CA GLU A 267 -20.71 -16.67 11.53
C GLU A 267 -20.71 -15.39 10.68
N ALA A 268 -21.25 -14.28 11.21
CA ALA A 268 -21.23 -12.99 10.54
C ALA A 268 -19.79 -12.51 10.32
N LEU A 269 -18.92 -12.70 11.32
CA LEU A 269 -17.50 -12.37 11.24
C LEU A 269 -16.78 -13.18 10.15
N ALA A 270 -17.09 -14.48 10.03
CA ALA A 270 -16.50 -15.34 9.00
C ALA A 270 -16.86 -14.86 7.60
N GLY A 271 -18.16 -14.59 7.35
CA GLY A 271 -18.64 -14.07 6.07
C GLY A 271 -18.05 -12.70 5.73
N TYR A 272 -18.02 -11.79 6.69
CA TYR A 272 -17.39 -10.47 6.54
C TYR A 272 -15.89 -10.59 6.24
N SER A 273 -15.18 -11.46 6.95
CA SER A 273 -13.75 -11.67 6.74
C SER A 273 -13.42 -12.22 5.36
N ALA A 274 -14.25 -13.15 4.85
CA ALA A 274 -14.14 -13.65 3.48
C ALA A 274 -14.33 -12.51 2.47
N ALA A 275 -15.37 -11.71 2.66
CA ALA A 275 -15.67 -10.58 1.78
C ALA A 275 -14.59 -9.49 1.77
N ILE A 276 -14.00 -9.14 2.91
CA ILE A 276 -12.90 -8.16 3.01
C ILE A 276 -11.65 -8.63 2.27
N ARG A 277 -11.37 -9.95 2.26
CA ARG A 277 -10.25 -10.48 1.46
C ARG A 277 -10.48 -10.27 -0.03
N VAL A 278 -11.70 -10.49 -0.51
CA VAL A 278 -12.08 -10.21 -1.90
C VAL A 278 -12.01 -8.72 -2.19
N GLU A 279 -12.58 -7.87 -1.32
CA GLU A 279 -12.51 -6.41 -1.44
C GLU A 279 -11.06 -5.92 -1.56
N SER A 280 -10.15 -6.48 -0.77
CA SER A 280 -8.72 -6.12 -0.82
C SER A 280 -8.12 -6.33 -2.20
N LEU A 281 -8.51 -7.40 -2.91
CA LEU A 281 -8.10 -7.65 -4.30
C LEU A 281 -8.77 -6.66 -5.26
N CYS A 282 -10.05 -6.37 -5.07
CA CYS A 282 -10.81 -5.43 -5.91
C CYS A 282 -10.29 -3.98 -5.82
N ILE A 283 -9.72 -3.59 -4.68
CA ILE A 283 -9.16 -2.25 -4.48
C ILE A 283 -7.78 -2.07 -5.13
N VAL A 284 -7.06 -3.15 -5.42
CA VAL A 284 -5.69 -3.10 -6.00
C VAL A 284 -5.59 -2.22 -7.26
N PRO A 285 -6.47 -2.34 -8.28
CA PRO A 285 -6.40 -1.48 -9.46
C PRO A 285 -6.51 0.02 -9.12
N PHE A 286 -7.40 0.39 -8.21
CA PHE A 286 -7.60 1.78 -7.81
C PHE A 286 -6.41 2.37 -7.05
N ASN A 287 -5.80 1.60 -6.14
CA ASN A 287 -4.55 1.97 -5.47
C ASN A 287 -3.41 2.17 -6.47
N SER A 288 -3.34 1.32 -7.47
CA SER A 288 -2.31 1.40 -8.51
C SER A 288 -2.51 2.63 -9.41
N ILE A 289 -3.77 2.96 -9.76
CA ILE A 289 -4.15 4.18 -10.48
C ILE A 289 -3.80 5.42 -9.62
N ASN A 290 -4.08 5.42 -8.31
CA ASN A 290 -3.70 6.49 -7.39
C ASN A 290 -2.19 6.78 -7.46
N ASN A 291 -1.36 5.74 -7.36
CA ASN A 291 0.10 5.87 -7.45
C ASN A 291 0.55 6.36 -8.83
N ALA A 292 -0.10 5.88 -9.88
CA ALA A 292 0.16 6.30 -11.25
C ALA A 292 -0.18 7.78 -11.47
N VAL A 293 -1.35 8.23 -11.00
CA VAL A 293 -1.78 9.63 -11.08
C VAL A 293 -0.84 10.53 -10.28
N SER A 294 -0.39 10.10 -9.09
CA SER A 294 0.54 10.86 -8.28
C SER A 294 1.87 11.11 -9.01
N SER A 295 2.50 10.07 -9.55
CA SER A 295 3.75 10.20 -10.30
C SER A 295 3.55 10.97 -11.61
N TYR A 296 2.45 10.72 -12.34
CA TYR A 296 2.10 11.43 -13.56
C TYR A 296 1.90 12.94 -13.30
N THR A 297 1.15 13.29 -12.27
CA THR A 297 0.92 14.68 -11.87
C THR A 297 2.22 15.37 -11.51
N ALA A 298 3.03 14.76 -10.65
CA ALA A 298 4.31 15.35 -10.22
C ALA A 298 5.27 15.57 -11.40
N GLN A 299 5.38 14.61 -12.34
CA GLN A 299 6.23 14.77 -13.53
C GLN A 299 5.72 15.87 -14.47
N ASN A 300 4.39 15.94 -14.72
CA ASN A 300 3.82 16.95 -15.60
C ASN A 300 3.87 18.35 -15.00
N LEU A 301 3.72 18.49 -13.67
CA LEU A 301 3.95 19.76 -12.98
C LEU A 301 5.41 20.17 -13.04
N GLY A 302 6.35 19.25 -12.86
CA GLY A 302 7.77 19.50 -13.07
C GLY A 302 8.06 20.00 -14.48
N ALA A 303 7.42 19.43 -15.49
CA ALA A 303 7.48 19.86 -16.89
C ALA A 303 6.66 21.14 -17.19
N LYS A 304 6.07 21.78 -16.17
CA LYS A 304 5.23 23.00 -16.27
C LYS A 304 3.99 22.80 -17.17
N ASN A 305 3.46 21.59 -17.28
CA ASN A 305 2.32 21.25 -18.15
C ASN A 305 1.06 20.96 -17.32
N GLU A 306 0.45 22.02 -16.79
CA GLU A 306 -0.78 21.94 -15.97
C GLU A 306 -1.97 21.36 -16.76
N LYS A 307 -2.06 21.65 -18.08
CA LYS A 307 -3.14 21.13 -18.93
C LYS A 307 -3.13 19.60 -18.96
N ARG A 308 -1.95 19.00 -19.08
CA ARG A 308 -1.82 17.54 -19.07
C ARG A 308 -2.20 16.90 -17.73
N VAL A 309 -2.00 17.61 -16.62
CA VAL A 309 -2.47 17.12 -15.31
C VAL A 309 -3.99 16.96 -15.29
N VAL A 310 -4.73 17.95 -15.82
CA VAL A 310 -6.19 17.88 -15.94
C VAL A 310 -6.61 16.75 -16.88
N GLU A 311 -5.99 16.66 -18.06
CA GLU A 311 -6.24 15.57 -19.02
C GLU A 311 -5.95 14.19 -18.41
N GLY A 312 -4.88 14.07 -17.62
CA GLY A 312 -4.52 12.84 -16.90
C GLY A 312 -5.55 12.48 -15.83
N TYR A 313 -6.07 13.45 -15.10
CA TYR A 313 -7.13 13.22 -14.13
C TYR A 313 -8.42 12.70 -14.80
N HIS A 314 -8.83 13.28 -15.93
CA HIS A 314 -9.96 12.77 -16.70
C HIS A 314 -9.70 11.34 -17.22
N ALA A 315 -8.50 11.07 -17.73
CA ALA A 315 -8.12 9.73 -18.17
C ALA A 315 -8.14 8.71 -17.01
N ALA A 316 -7.68 9.10 -15.83
CA ALA A 316 -7.74 8.25 -14.63
C ALA A 316 -9.18 7.92 -14.24
N ASN A 317 -10.09 8.92 -14.28
CA ASN A 317 -11.50 8.68 -13.98
C ASN A 317 -12.16 7.73 -14.98
N ILE A 318 -11.79 7.77 -16.27
CA ILE A 318 -12.27 6.80 -17.26
C ILE A 318 -11.74 5.40 -16.95
N LEU A 319 -10.46 5.26 -16.56
CA LEU A 319 -9.90 3.97 -16.15
C LEU A 319 -10.60 3.43 -14.89
N VAL A 320 -10.87 4.30 -13.92
CA VAL A 320 -11.64 3.96 -12.70
C VAL A 320 -13.01 3.44 -13.07
N ALA A 321 -13.75 4.14 -13.94
CA ALA A 321 -15.08 3.72 -14.38
C ALA A 321 -15.03 2.36 -15.08
N ALA A 322 -14.05 2.15 -15.98
CA ALA A 322 -13.88 0.89 -16.69
C ALA A 322 -13.59 -0.28 -15.73
N PHE A 323 -12.67 -0.10 -14.76
CA PHE A 323 -12.40 -1.13 -13.75
C PHE A 323 -13.59 -1.36 -12.81
N SER A 324 -14.34 -0.33 -12.44
CA SER A 324 -15.54 -0.47 -11.61
C SER A 324 -16.62 -1.29 -12.32
N ILE A 325 -16.87 -1.02 -13.59
CA ILE A 325 -17.81 -1.80 -14.41
C ILE A 325 -17.35 -3.26 -14.52
N LEU A 326 -16.06 -3.48 -14.79
CA LEU A 326 -15.50 -4.83 -14.85
C LEU A 326 -15.71 -5.58 -13.54
N LEU A 327 -15.46 -4.94 -12.39
CA LEU A 327 -15.65 -5.56 -11.08
C LEU A 327 -17.12 -5.88 -10.78
N ILE A 328 -18.06 -5.00 -11.14
CA ILE A 328 -19.50 -5.28 -10.99
C ILE A 328 -19.87 -6.51 -11.82
N LEU A 329 -19.46 -6.57 -13.09
CA LEU A 329 -19.73 -7.68 -13.99
C LEU A 329 -19.11 -9.02 -13.54
N LEU A 330 -18.07 -8.98 -12.73
CA LEU A 330 -17.42 -10.15 -12.15
C LEU A 330 -18.04 -10.54 -10.79
N ILE A 331 -18.29 -9.57 -9.91
CA ILE A 331 -18.74 -9.83 -8.55
C ILE A 331 -20.22 -10.24 -8.54
N GLU A 332 -21.07 -9.50 -9.23
CA GLU A 332 -22.53 -9.70 -9.13
C GLU A 332 -22.98 -11.13 -9.52
N PRO A 333 -22.54 -11.69 -10.65
CA PRO A 333 -22.94 -13.05 -11.01
C PRO A 333 -22.18 -14.17 -10.27
N PHE A 334 -20.98 -13.87 -9.75
CA PHE A 334 -20.10 -14.88 -9.16
C PHE A 334 -19.87 -14.73 -7.65
N ASN A 335 -20.59 -13.82 -6.97
CA ASN A 335 -20.38 -13.54 -5.53
C ASN A 335 -20.44 -14.80 -4.66
N GLY A 336 -21.41 -15.67 -4.89
CA GLY A 336 -21.56 -16.94 -4.14
C GLY A 336 -20.35 -17.86 -4.33
N LEU A 337 -19.89 -18.05 -5.58
CA LEU A 337 -18.70 -18.83 -5.88
C LEU A 337 -17.45 -18.22 -5.25
N ILE A 338 -17.28 -16.90 -5.35
CA ILE A 338 -16.13 -16.20 -4.82
C ILE A 338 -16.08 -16.32 -3.28
N VAL A 339 -17.19 -16.10 -2.60
CA VAL A 339 -17.27 -16.20 -1.13
C VAL A 339 -17.03 -17.63 -0.66
N SER A 340 -17.62 -18.64 -1.35
CA SER A 340 -17.44 -20.05 -0.98
C SER A 340 -15.98 -20.50 -1.07
N MET A 341 -15.18 -19.95 -1.99
CA MET A 341 -13.74 -20.24 -2.08
C MET A 341 -12.96 -19.85 -0.81
N PHE A 342 -13.47 -18.90 -0.02
CA PHE A 342 -12.84 -18.45 1.22
C PHE A 342 -13.46 -19.06 2.47
N LEU A 343 -14.73 -19.44 2.42
CA LEU A 343 -15.41 -20.08 3.56
C LEU A 343 -15.16 -21.60 3.63
N GLY A 344 -14.81 -22.23 2.50
CA GLY A 344 -14.67 -23.68 2.41
C GLY A 344 -16.01 -24.43 2.53
N ASP A 345 -15.92 -25.75 2.72
CA ASP A 345 -17.09 -26.64 2.78
C ASP A 345 -17.92 -26.49 4.07
N ASP A 346 -17.33 -25.92 5.12
CA ASP A 346 -17.95 -25.69 6.44
C ASP A 346 -18.68 -24.34 6.55
N GLY A 347 -18.80 -23.61 5.46
CA GLY A 347 -19.43 -22.28 5.44
C GLY A 347 -20.91 -22.33 5.82
N THR A 348 -21.29 -21.68 6.94
CA THR A 348 -22.70 -21.59 7.34
C THR A 348 -23.49 -20.68 6.38
N ILE A 349 -24.82 -20.89 6.32
CA ILE A 349 -25.73 -20.06 5.51
C ILE A 349 -25.61 -18.59 5.90
N THR A 350 -25.49 -18.29 7.20
CA THR A 350 -25.31 -16.93 7.73
C THR A 350 -24.02 -16.30 7.22
N ALA A 351 -22.90 -17.04 7.26
CA ALA A 351 -21.62 -16.55 6.74
C ALA A 351 -21.69 -16.29 5.23
N MET A 352 -22.27 -17.20 4.47
CA MET A 352 -22.46 -17.06 3.02
C MET A 352 -23.30 -15.82 2.68
N ASN A 353 -24.46 -15.66 3.33
CA ASN A 353 -25.36 -14.52 3.11
C ASN A 353 -24.70 -13.21 3.49
N THR A 354 -23.94 -13.17 4.58
CA THR A 354 -23.18 -11.97 5.00
C THR A 354 -22.11 -11.60 3.97
N GLY A 355 -21.31 -12.57 3.53
CA GLY A 355 -20.25 -12.32 2.55
C GLY A 355 -20.80 -11.90 1.19
N CYS A 356 -21.79 -12.60 0.66
CA CYS A 356 -22.42 -12.27 -0.61
C CYS A 356 -23.14 -10.92 -0.56
N GLY A 357 -23.90 -10.66 0.51
CA GLY A 357 -24.61 -9.39 0.69
C GLY A 357 -23.65 -8.21 0.76
N TYR A 358 -22.52 -8.35 1.48
CA TYR A 358 -21.45 -7.33 1.51
C TYR A 358 -20.87 -7.08 0.12
N LEU A 359 -20.45 -8.12 -0.60
CA LEU A 359 -19.79 -7.98 -1.90
C LEU A 359 -20.73 -7.42 -2.98
N SER A 360 -21.98 -7.88 -3.07
CA SER A 360 -22.96 -7.29 -3.97
C SER A 360 -23.21 -5.82 -3.67
N PHE A 361 -23.37 -5.46 -2.41
CA PHE A 361 -23.54 -4.07 -2.03
C PHE A 361 -22.32 -3.23 -2.39
N MET A 362 -21.10 -3.66 -2.00
CA MET A 362 -19.88 -2.92 -2.24
C MET A 362 -19.52 -2.82 -3.73
N GLY A 363 -19.88 -3.81 -4.53
CA GLY A 363 -19.66 -3.83 -5.98
C GLY A 363 -20.15 -2.55 -6.66
N TRP A 364 -21.32 -2.07 -6.29
CA TRP A 364 -21.93 -0.84 -6.84
C TRP A 364 -21.20 0.44 -6.43
N PHE A 365 -20.45 0.41 -5.34
CA PHE A 365 -19.79 1.58 -4.77
C PHE A 365 -18.27 1.64 -5.00
N PHE A 366 -17.67 0.64 -5.65
CA PHE A 366 -16.23 0.69 -5.98
C PHE A 366 -15.83 1.88 -6.86
N CYS A 367 -16.77 2.44 -7.62
CA CYS A 367 -16.51 3.68 -8.35
C CYS A 367 -16.13 4.85 -7.43
N PHE A 368 -16.74 4.96 -6.23
CA PHE A 368 -16.44 6.05 -5.29
C PHE A 368 -15.04 5.97 -4.71
N ILE A 369 -14.58 4.76 -4.31
CA ILE A 369 -13.19 4.61 -3.89
C ILE A 369 -12.22 4.91 -5.02
N GLY A 370 -12.54 4.50 -6.25
CA GLY A 370 -11.72 4.77 -7.43
C GLY A 370 -11.61 6.27 -7.72
N PHE A 371 -12.71 7.01 -7.75
CA PHE A 371 -12.72 8.46 -7.98
C PHE A 371 -12.00 9.21 -6.85
N LYS A 372 -12.24 8.81 -5.58
CA LYS A 372 -11.50 9.31 -4.43
C LYS A 372 -10.00 9.11 -4.60
N MET A 373 -9.57 7.91 -4.99
CA MET A 373 -8.15 7.60 -5.16
C MET A 373 -7.52 8.35 -6.33
N ALA A 374 -8.25 8.60 -7.41
CA ALA A 374 -7.75 9.38 -8.54
C ALA A 374 -7.48 10.85 -8.16
N VAL A 375 -8.42 11.50 -7.44
CA VAL A 375 -8.21 12.89 -7.00
C VAL A 375 -7.17 12.99 -5.89
N ASP A 376 -7.12 12.04 -4.96
CA ASP A 376 -6.11 11.96 -3.92
C ASP A 376 -4.69 11.82 -4.53
N GLY A 377 -4.56 11.01 -5.58
CA GLY A 377 -3.32 10.88 -6.34
C GLY A 377 -2.87 12.20 -6.97
N LEU A 378 -3.80 12.96 -7.52
CA LEU A 378 -3.52 14.28 -8.09
C LEU A 378 -3.04 15.26 -7.00
N LEU A 379 -3.80 15.41 -5.91
CA LEU A 379 -3.46 16.33 -4.82
C LEU A 379 -2.09 15.99 -4.21
N ARG A 380 -1.82 14.71 -3.98
CA ARG A 380 -0.55 14.22 -3.48
C ARG A 380 0.58 14.50 -4.47
N GLY A 381 0.41 14.23 -5.75
CA GLY A 381 1.40 14.51 -6.79
C GLY A 381 1.71 15.99 -6.95
N ALA A 382 0.73 16.86 -6.67
CA ALA A 382 0.90 18.31 -6.62
C ALA A 382 1.53 18.80 -5.31
N GLY A 383 1.53 17.98 -4.25
CA GLY A 383 1.99 18.35 -2.91
C GLY A 383 0.94 19.09 -2.09
N ASP A 384 -0.33 19.07 -2.51
CA ASP A 384 -1.46 19.66 -1.78
C ASP A 384 -1.96 18.70 -0.70
N MET A 385 -1.19 18.62 0.39
CA MET A 385 -1.39 17.62 1.43
C MET A 385 -2.38 18.06 2.52
N LYS A 386 -2.75 19.34 2.60
CA LYS A 386 -3.63 19.83 3.68
C LYS A 386 -5.03 19.23 3.57
N MET A 387 -5.70 19.47 2.45
CA MET A 387 -7.06 18.97 2.25
C MET A 387 -7.09 17.46 1.98
N PHE A 388 -6.04 16.91 1.38
CA PHE A 388 -5.83 15.46 1.31
C PHE A 388 -5.90 14.80 2.71
N THR A 389 -5.19 15.36 3.70
CA THR A 389 -5.21 14.84 5.07
C THR A 389 -6.57 14.98 5.72
N VAL A 390 -7.20 16.17 5.61
CA VAL A 390 -8.53 16.41 6.16
C VAL A 390 -9.55 15.42 5.57
N ALA A 391 -9.56 15.23 4.26
CA ALA A 391 -10.47 14.31 3.57
C ALA A 391 -10.33 12.87 4.07
N ASN A 392 -9.09 12.41 4.29
CA ASN A 392 -8.85 11.06 4.80
C ASN A 392 -9.26 10.90 6.28
N PHE A 393 -9.08 11.92 7.13
CA PHE A 393 -9.60 11.89 8.50
C PHE A 393 -11.12 11.91 8.56
N VAL A 394 -11.78 12.72 7.70
CA VAL A 394 -13.24 12.74 7.60
C VAL A 394 -13.77 11.37 7.17
N ASN A 395 -13.13 10.74 6.20
CA ASN A 395 -13.47 9.37 5.80
C ASN A 395 -13.37 8.39 6.97
N LEU A 396 -12.25 8.39 7.70
CA LEU A 396 -12.09 7.53 8.88
C LEU A 396 -13.19 7.79 9.91
N PHE A 397 -13.38 9.06 10.26
CA PHE A 397 -14.38 9.46 11.26
C PHE A 397 -15.77 8.98 10.90
N ILE A 398 -16.23 9.24 9.67
CA ILE A 398 -17.55 8.83 9.18
C ILE A 398 -17.66 7.30 9.23
N ARG A 399 -16.66 6.59 8.71
CA ARG A 399 -16.67 5.13 8.65
C ARG A 399 -16.79 4.51 10.04
N VAL A 400 -16.00 4.98 11.00
CA VAL A 400 -16.02 4.48 12.38
C VAL A 400 -17.28 4.92 13.11
N PHE A 401 -17.64 6.20 13.02
CA PHE A 401 -18.82 6.75 13.71
C PHE A 401 -20.11 6.06 13.26
N VAL A 402 -20.34 5.96 11.95
CA VAL A 402 -21.55 5.31 11.42
C VAL A 402 -21.59 3.83 11.81
N ALA A 403 -20.48 3.11 11.70
CA ALA A 403 -20.43 1.71 12.10
C ALA A 403 -20.71 1.55 13.61
N MET A 404 -20.04 2.30 14.48
CA MET A 404 -20.18 2.16 15.94
C MET A 404 -21.54 2.65 16.47
N ALA A 405 -22.06 3.77 15.94
CA ALA A 405 -23.30 4.37 16.43
C ALA A 405 -24.55 3.67 15.90
N PHE A 406 -24.54 3.23 14.64
CA PHE A 406 -25.75 2.74 13.97
C PHE A 406 -25.80 1.21 13.80
N ALA A 407 -24.68 0.49 13.74
CA ALA A 407 -24.74 -0.95 13.60
C ALA A 407 -25.40 -1.68 14.78
N PRO A 408 -25.21 -1.26 16.05
CA PRO A 408 -25.92 -1.88 17.18
C PRO A 408 -27.45 -1.70 17.13
N ILE A 409 -27.94 -0.63 16.45
CA ILE A 409 -29.36 -0.28 16.39
C ILE A 409 -30.02 -0.86 15.14
N PHE A 410 -29.40 -0.72 13.98
CA PHE A 410 -29.95 -1.05 12.67
C PHE A 410 -29.36 -2.31 12.03
N GLY A 411 -28.45 -2.98 12.73
CA GLY A 411 -27.84 -4.23 12.28
C GLY A 411 -26.55 -4.05 11.46
N LEU A 412 -25.95 -5.20 11.11
CA LEU A 412 -24.64 -5.30 10.46
C LEU A 412 -24.52 -4.52 9.14
N GLN A 413 -25.63 -4.28 8.45
CA GLN A 413 -25.67 -3.54 7.19
C GLN A 413 -25.14 -2.11 7.33
N MET A 414 -25.25 -1.50 8.52
CA MET A 414 -24.69 -0.16 8.76
C MET A 414 -23.17 -0.10 8.66
N VAL A 415 -22.50 -1.21 8.92
CA VAL A 415 -21.04 -1.35 8.69
C VAL A 415 -20.73 -1.20 7.20
N TRP A 416 -21.57 -1.78 6.33
CA TRP A 416 -21.37 -1.72 4.88
C TRP A 416 -21.66 -0.34 4.33
N ILE A 417 -22.75 0.27 4.78
CA ILE A 417 -23.18 1.62 4.37
C ILE A 417 -22.16 2.68 4.79
N ALA A 418 -21.52 2.51 5.95
CA ALA A 418 -20.51 3.43 6.47
C ALA A 418 -19.33 3.64 5.51
N VAL A 419 -18.93 2.57 4.81
CA VAL A 419 -17.74 2.57 3.95
C VAL A 419 -17.90 3.46 2.72
N PRO A 420 -18.93 3.29 1.87
CA PRO A 420 -19.17 4.18 0.72
C PRO A 420 -19.45 5.63 1.10
N ILE A 421 -20.15 5.88 2.22
CA ILE A 421 -20.36 7.25 2.71
C ILE A 421 -19.03 7.92 3.02
N GLY A 422 -18.12 7.20 3.67
CA GLY A 422 -16.77 7.70 3.94
C GLY A 422 -15.98 7.97 2.64
N TRP A 423 -16.04 7.08 1.65
CA TRP A 423 -15.39 7.27 0.36
C TRP A 423 -15.96 8.47 -0.41
N PHE A 424 -17.27 8.58 -0.45
CA PHE A 424 -17.96 9.69 -1.10
C PHE A 424 -17.62 11.04 -0.45
N SER A 425 -17.64 11.11 0.87
CA SER A 425 -17.29 12.33 1.60
C SER A 425 -15.86 12.77 1.35
N ASN A 426 -14.92 11.81 1.37
CA ASN A 426 -13.53 12.08 1.00
C ASN A 426 -13.42 12.59 -0.43
N TRP A 427 -14.07 11.89 -1.38
CA TRP A 427 -14.06 12.32 -2.78
C TRP A 427 -14.58 13.74 -2.96
N VAL A 428 -15.70 14.10 -2.32
CA VAL A 428 -16.26 15.43 -2.39
C VAL A 428 -15.27 16.48 -1.89
N ILE A 429 -14.67 16.27 -0.72
CA ILE A 429 -13.70 17.22 -0.13
C ILE A 429 -12.48 17.38 -1.05
N SER A 430 -11.89 16.27 -1.48
CA SER A 430 -10.71 16.28 -2.36
C SER A 430 -11.04 16.87 -3.75
N PHE A 431 -12.22 16.58 -4.29
CA PHE A 431 -12.67 17.15 -5.56
C PHE A 431 -12.92 18.64 -5.49
N LEU A 432 -13.54 19.14 -4.40
CA LEU A 432 -13.72 20.57 -4.19
C LEU A 432 -12.36 21.28 -4.11
N GLU A 433 -11.39 20.72 -3.40
CA GLU A 433 -10.03 21.29 -3.37
C GLU A 433 -9.37 21.28 -4.75
N TYR A 434 -9.49 20.19 -5.51
CA TYR A 434 -9.05 20.15 -6.91
C TYR A 434 -9.69 21.31 -7.73
N ARG A 435 -11.00 21.55 -7.58
CA ARG A 435 -11.73 22.62 -8.28
C ARG A 435 -11.28 24.02 -7.91
N THR A 436 -10.76 24.25 -6.69
CA THR A 436 -10.19 25.54 -6.29
C THR A 436 -8.97 25.93 -7.12
N GLY A 437 -8.30 24.98 -7.72
CA GLY A 437 -7.07 25.17 -8.49
C GLY A 437 -5.84 25.56 -7.64
N LYS A 438 -5.92 25.48 -6.30
CA LYS A 438 -4.80 25.79 -5.40
C LYS A 438 -3.58 24.89 -5.65
N TRP A 439 -3.80 23.63 -6.03
CA TRP A 439 -2.76 22.68 -6.40
C TRP A 439 -1.81 23.21 -7.48
N LYS A 440 -2.27 24.10 -8.37
CA LYS A 440 -1.46 24.77 -9.41
C LYS A 440 -0.46 25.77 -8.82
N ARG A 441 -0.71 26.29 -7.63
CA ARG A 441 0.13 27.28 -6.96
C ARG A 441 1.11 26.65 -5.97
N ILE A 442 0.71 25.53 -5.36
CA ILE A 442 1.49 24.88 -4.29
C ILE A 442 2.81 24.33 -4.82
N TYR A 443 2.81 23.75 -6.03
CA TYR A 443 4.05 23.23 -6.60
C TYR A 443 5.06 24.30 -7.02
N LYS A 444 4.63 25.57 -7.14
CA LYS A 444 5.48 26.70 -7.50
C LYS A 444 6.25 27.28 -6.30
N ARG A 445 5.81 26.91 -5.08
CA ARG A 445 6.46 27.26 -3.82
C ARG A 445 7.50 26.21 -3.42
#